data_2bbed4c7c2cea6e6e993bc17b3be3b51
#
_entry.id   2bbed4c7c2cea6e6e993bc17b3be3b51
#
_cell.length_a   1.000
_cell.length_b   1.000
_cell.length_c   1.000
_cell.angle_alpha   90.00
_cell.angle_beta   90.00
_cell.angle_gamma   90.00
#
_symmetry.space_group_name_H-M   'P 1'
#
loop_
_entity.id
_entity.type
_entity.pdbx_description
1 polymer ?
#
loop_
_entity_poly.entity_id
_entity_poly.type
_entity_poly.pdbx_seq_one_letter_code
_entity_poly.pdbx_strand_id
1 'polypeptide(L)'
;MYRFLTQSKLNLKLLEKRPVYLLILLSIFFHSAYAFTEEELKWLESDNEEKSLSVNEGQLHFLTEKKKNILHSDNTISINSASIDTGWVSLKQCYRQLDKLPEVDITYQYRFMRQLTISSKKNIEEAVVNNQSISLKNIIDNAEICITAEVRIFYQNPDGSYSLVNGPYHRRFLDGYYPYHVSLKIFYPEQLLQLVKTIPPSQPGFRILQQHNQVSVDTIFEGRLNTEIIFTEHPEPN
;
A
#
# COMPACT_ATOMS: atom_id res chain seq x y z
N MET A 1 1.46 3.52 0.29
CA MET A 1 2.31 2.33 0.42
C MET A 1 1.85 1.57 1.65
N TYR A 2 1.41 0.36 1.48
CA TYR A 2 0.90 -0.50 2.54
C TYR A 2 2.01 -1.48 2.95
N ARG A 3 2.56 -1.34 4.13
CA ARG A 3 3.55 -2.27 4.70
C ARG A 3 3.01 -2.81 6.01
N PHE A 4 2.82 -4.13 6.09
CA PHE A 4 2.44 -4.80 7.31
C PHE A 4 3.70 -5.19 8.09
N LEU A 5 3.87 -4.63 9.26
CA LEU A 5 4.89 -5.05 10.22
C LEU A 5 4.15 -5.56 11.46
N THR A 6 4.02 -6.87 11.58
CA THR A 6 3.65 -7.50 12.85
C THR A 6 4.89 -7.54 13.73
N GLN A 7 5.03 -6.61 14.65
CA GLN A 7 6.00 -6.72 15.74
C GLN A 7 5.35 -7.42 16.93
N SER A 8 5.63 -8.70 17.11
CA SER A 8 5.43 -9.35 18.40
C SER A 8 6.54 -8.90 19.35
N LYS A 9 6.23 -7.96 20.24
CA LYS A 9 7.13 -7.64 21.37
C LYS A 9 7.05 -8.75 22.39
N LEU A 10 8.06 -9.60 22.39
CA LEU A 10 8.34 -10.51 23.50
C LEU A 10 8.84 -9.66 24.69
N ASN A 11 8.00 -9.45 25.69
CA ASN A 11 8.41 -8.85 26.94
C ASN A 11 9.26 -9.84 27.74
N LEU A 12 10.57 -9.69 27.67
CA LEU A 12 11.50 -10.32 28.59
C LEU A 12 11.69 -9.41 29.80
N LYS A 13 10.91 -9.60 30.88
CA LYS A 13 11.21 -8.98 32.16
C LYS A 13 11.55 -10.04 33.20
N LEU A 14 12.83 -9.99 33.59
CA LEU A 14 13.38 -10.22 34.90
C LEU A 14 13.06 -11.53 35.64
N LEU A 15 14.07 -12.37 35.69
CA LEU A 15 14.33 -13.25 36.84
C LEU A 15 15.73 -12.93 37.38
N GLU A 16 15.73 -12.07 38.42
CA GLU A 16 16.90 -11.84 39.25
C GLU A 16 16.80 -12.71 40.51
N LYS A 17 17.81 -13.56 40.68
CA LYS A 17 18.36 -14.14 41.92
C LYS A 17 17.48 -14.92 42.87
N ARG A 18 17.76 -16.23 42.98
CA ARG A 18 18.18 -16.90 44.25
C ARG A 18 18.84 -18.23 43.94
N PRO A 19 20.01 -18.55 44.59
CA PRO A 19 20.68 -19.82 44.42
C PRO A 19 20.21 -20.85 45.45
N VAL A 20 20.57 -22.11 45.15
CA VAL A 20 20.58 -23.28 46.07
C VAL A 20 19.27 -23.99 46.24
N TYR A 21 19.12 -25.09 45.51
CA TYR A 21 19.15 -26.49 46.00
C TYR A 21 19.22 -27.42 44.81
N LEU A 22 20.43 -27.93 44.63
CA LEU A 22 20.75 -29.07 43.80
C LEU A 22 20.26 -30.33 44.52
N LEU A 23 19.27 -31.01 44.00
CA LEU A 23 19.03 -32.45 44.27
C LEU A 23 18.08 -32.98 43.19
N ILE A 24 18.65 -33.60 42.19
CA ILE A 24 18.33 -34.87 41.55
C ILE A 24 16.88 -35.26 41.67
N LEU A 25 16.12 -34.98 40.62
CA LEU A 25 15.06 -35.88 40.17
C LEU A 25 15.19 -35.96 38.63
N LEU A 26 15.88 -37.00 38.22
CA LEU A 26 15.98 -37.47 36.85
C LEU A 26 14.58 -37.99 36.46
N SER A 27 13.62 -37.10 36.27
CA SER A 27 12.36 -37.45 35.66
C SER A 27 12.58 -37.42 34.16
N ILE A 28 12.62 -38.59 33.61
CA ILE A 28 12.59 -38.88 32.18
C ILE A 28 11.32 -38.27 31.63
N PHE A 29 11.39 -37.00 31.22
CA PHE A 29 10.44 -36.42 30.28
C PHE A 29 10.72 -37.07 28.94
N PHE A 30 10.02 -38.14 28.63
CA PHE A 30 9.78 -38.55 27.27
C PHE A 30 9.09 -37.38 26.60
N HIS A 31 9.87 -36.46 26.02
CA HIS A 31 9.36 -35.59 25.01
C HIS A 31 9.01 -36.50 23.83
N SER A 32 7.75 -36.81 23.71
CA SER A 32 7.20 -37.34 22.47
C SER A 32 7.54 -36.28 21.42
N ALA A 33 8.64 -36.50 20.73
CA ALA A 33 8.88 -35.78 19.48
C ALA A 33 7.73 -36.22 18.57
N TYR A 34 6.74 -35.38 18.39
CA TYR A 34 5.75 -35.55 17.33
C TYR A 34 6.52 -35.44 16.02
N ALA A 35 7.03 -36.57 15.56
CA ALA A 35 7.51 -36.66 14.19
C ALA A 35 6.27 -36.55 13.30
N PHE A 36 6.30 -35.59 12.39
CA PHE A 36 5.28 -35.49 11.35
C PHE A 36 5.20 -36.82 10.61
N THR A 37 3.99 -37.28 10.35
CA THR A 37 3.78 -38.47 9.52
C THR A 37 4.28 -38.20 8.10
N GLU A 38 4.62 -39.26 7.37
CA GLU A 38 5.02 -39.11 5.94
C GLU A 38 3.93 -38.41 5.11
N GLU A 39 2.66 -38.56 5.47
CA GLU A 39 1.54 -37.87 4.82
C GLU A 39 1.50 -36.38 5.16
N GLU A 40 1.76 -36.01 6.41
CA GLU A 40 1.86 -34.61 6.84
C GLU A 40 3.08 -33.91 6.23
N LEU A 41 4.22 -34.61 6.12
CA LEU A 41 5.41 -34.11 5.42
C LEU A 41 5.14 -33.93 3.92
N LYS A 42 4.51 -34.88 3.24
CA LYS A 42 4.10 -34.76 1.85
C LYS A 42 3.10 -33.64 1.63
N TRP A 43 2.17 -33.43 2.55
CA TRP A 43 1.23 -32.33 2.49
C TRP A 43 1.93 -30.97 2.67
N LEU A 44 2.85 -30.86 3.60
CA LEU A 44 3.69 -29.68 3.80
C LEU A 44 4.59 -29.38 2.59
N GLU A 45 5.17 -30.40 1.97
CA GLU A 45 6.00 -30.27 0.79
C GLU A 45 5.19 -29.91 -0.45
N SER A 46 4.03 -30.55 -0.67
CA SER A 46 3.17 -30.26 -1.83
C SER A 46 2.53 -28.87 -1.79
N ASP A 47 2.10 -28.41 -0.61
CA ASP A 47 1.55 -27.06 -0.44
C ASP A 47 2.63 -25.95 -0.59
N ASN A 48 3.88 -26.25 -0.24
CA ASN A 48 4.96 -25.29 -0.37
C ASN A 48 5.48 -25.14 -1.80
N GLU A 49 5.55 -26.21 -2.60
CA GLU A 49 5.99 -26.11 -3.98
C GLU A 49 4.98 -25.38 -4.88
N GLU A 50 3.69 -25.66 -4.74
CA GLU A 50 2.64 -25.00 -5.54
C GLU A 50 2.42 -23.56 -5.12
N LYS A 51 2.52 -23.23 -3.81
CA LYS A 51 2.45 -21.87 -3.31
C LYS A 51 3.71 -21.06 -3.63
N SER A 52 4.91 -21.65 -3.54
CA SER A 52 6.15 -20.94 -3.84
C SER A 52 6.29 -20.57 -5.31
N LEU A 53 5.74 -21.38 -6.22
CA LEU A 53 5.70 -21.11 -7.67
C LEU A 53 4.67 -20.04 -8.06
N SER A 54 3.71 -19.72 -7.19
CA SER A 54 2.64 -18.73 -7.44
C SER A 54 2.88 -17.38 -6.79
N VAL A 55 3.88 -17.24 -5.90
CA VAL A 55 4.13 -16.00 -5.17
C VAL A 55 4.84 -14.98 -6.06
N ASN A 56 4.21 -13.82 -6.24
CA ASN A 56 4.81 -12.70 -6.95
C ASN A 56 5.88 -12.03 -6.08
N GLU A 57 7.13 -12.02 -6.52
CA GLU A 57 8.27 -11.40 -5.84
C GLU A 57 8.40 -9.89 -6.08
N GLY A 58 7.45 -9.28 -6.76
CA GLY A 58 7.38 -7.82 -6.96
C GLY A 58 7.33 -7.39 -8.42
N GLN A 59 7.23 -8.31 -9.35
CA GLN A 59 6.97 -7.99 -10.75
C GLN A 59 5.55 -7.44 -10.91
N LEU A 60 5.41 -6.40 -11.73
CA LEU A 60 4.11 -5.79 -12.00
C LEU A 60 3.33 -6.65 -12.99
N HIS A 61 2.18 -7.16 -12.54
CA HIS A 61 1.20 -7.88 -13.35
C HIS A 61 -0.16 -7.23 -13.22
N PHE A 62 -0.73 -6.75 -14.34
CA PHE A 62 -2.10 -6.25 -14.37
C PHE A 62 -3.08 -7.42 -14.49
N LEU A 63 -4.12 -7.38 -13.66
CA LEU A 63 -5.16 -8.40 -13.64
C LEU A 63 -6.38 -7.90 -14.41
N THR A 64 -6.88 -8.72 -15.31
CA THR A 64 -8.09 -8.42 -16.11
C THR A 64 -9.38 -8.89 -15.43
N GLU A 65 -9.26 -9.85 -14.52
CA GLU A 65 -10.39 -10.40 -13.79
C GLU A 65 -10.71 -9.57 -12.54
N LYS A 66 -11.99 -9.30 -12.30
CA LYS A 66 -12.45 -8.66 -11.07
C LYS A 66 -12.42 -9.67 -9.94
N LYS A 67 -11.42 -9.56 -9.07
CA LYS A 67 -11.41 -10.29 -7.79
C LYS A 67 -12.33 -9.57 -6.79
N LYS A 68 -13.15 -10.34 -6.08
CA LYS A 68 -14.02 -9.80 -5.01
C LYS A 68 -13.20 -9.62 -3.71
N ASN A 69 -13.59 -8.65 -2.91
CA ASN A 69 -13.07 -8.45 -1.54
C ASN A 69 -11.54 -8.26 -1.47
N ILE A 70 -10.97 -7.49 -2.38
CA ILE A 70 -9.57 -7.08 -2.32
C ILE A 70 -9.45 -5.66 -1.77
N LEU A 71 -8.35 -5.39 -1.09
CA LEU A 71 -8.01 -4.05 -0.66
C LEU A 71 -8.10 -3.07 -1.83
N HIS A 72 -8.87 -1.99 -1.66
CA HIS A 72 -9.04 -0.94 -2.65
C HIS A 72 -8.57 0.40 -2.10
N SER A 73 -7.67 1.06 -2.82
CA SER A 73 -7.26 2.44 -2.59
C SER A 73 -7.90 3.34 -3.65
N ASP A 74 -8.77 4.24 -3.21
CA ASP A 74 -9.39 5.27 -4.04
C ASP A 74 -8.68 6.59 -3.76
N ASN A 75 -7.95 7.09 -4.75
CA ASN A 75 -7.06 8.23 -4.63
C ASN A 75 -7.57 9.40 -5.46
N THR A 76 -7.60 10.57 -4.88
CA THR A 76 -7.88 11.82 -5.57
C THR A 76 -6.71 12.78 -5.36
N ILE A 77 -6.12 13.25 -6.46
CA ILE A 77 -5.05 14.24 -6.47
C ILE A 77 -5.59 15.49 -7.15
N SER A 78 -5.33 16.65 -6.57
CA SER A 78 -5.72 17.93 -7.16
C SER A 78 -4.49 18.80 -7.39
N ILE A 79 -4.24 19.09 -8.65
CA ILE A 79 -3.25 20.07 -9.12
C ILE A 79 -3.99 21.40 -9.25
N ASN A 80 -3.43 22.46 -8.68
CA ASN A 80 -3.92 23.83 -8.85
C ASN A 80 -2.83 24.72 -9.49
N SER A 81 -3.11 25.99 -9.74
CA SER A 81 -2.14 26.91 -10.32
C SER A 81 -0.85 27.02 -9.51
N ALA A 82 -0.94 27.07 -8.17
CA ALA A 82 0.22 27.13 -7.30
C ALA A 82 1.05 25.83 -7.31
N SER A 83 0.47 24.72 -7.74
CA SER A 83 1.19 23.45 -7.87
C SER A 83 2.27 23.49 -8.95
N ILE A 84 2.07 24.32 -9.99
CA ILE A 84 3.01 24.50 -11.10
C ILE A 84 4.35 25.02 -10.58
N ASP A 85 4.33 26.01 -9.70
CA ASP A 85 5.53 26.60 -9.14
C ASP A 85 6.14 25.82 -7.97
N THR A 86 5.27 25.25 -7.15
CA THR A 86 5.67 24.68 -5.85
C THR A 86 5.87 23.17 -5.86
N GLY A 87 5.26 22.47 -6.81
CA GLY A 87 5.22 21.01 -6.88
C GLY A 87 4.29 20.34 -5.86
N TRP A 88 3.64 21.12 -4.98
CA TRP A 88 2.71 20.59 -3.98
C TRP A 88 1.33 20.39 -4.56
N VAL A 89 0.74 19.22 -4.28
CA VAL A 89 -0.62 18.85 -4.68
C VAL A 89 -1.39 18.34 -3.47
N SER A 90 -2.71 18.50 -3.50
CA SER A 90 -3.59 17.92 -2.49
C SER A 90 -3.85 16.45 -2.79
N LEU A 91 -3.75 15.61 -1.77
CA LEU A 91 -4.03 14.19 -1.81
C LEU A 91 -5.21 13.87 -0.87
N LYS A 92 -6.24 13.21 -1.40
CA LYS A 92 -7.24 12.49 -0.61
C LYS A 92 -7.14 11.02 -0.99
N GLN A 93 -7.05 10.14 0.01
CA GLN A 93 -6.95 8.71 -0.21
C GLN A 93 -7.85 7.96 0.75
N CYS A 94 -8.68 7.07 0.19
CA CYS A 94 -9.57 6.21 0.97
C CYS A 94 -9.21 4.76 0.73
N TYR A 95 -8.96 4.03 1.81
CA TYR A 95 -8.79 2.58 1.77
C TYR A 95 -10.10 1.91 2.17
N ARG A 96 -10.52 0.94 1.38
CA ARG A 96 -11.69 0.10 1.63
C ARG A 96 -11.30 -1.36 1.63
N GLN A 97 -12.08 -2.17 2.33
CA GLN A 97 -11.83 -3.62 2.46
C GLN A 97 -10.43 -3.90 3.00
N LEU A 98 -10.07 -3.16 4.05
CA LEU A 98 -8.89 -3.44 4.84
C LEU A 98 -8.97 -4.85 5.42
N ASP A 99 -7.83 -5.53 5.45
CA ASP A 99 -7.73 -6.85 6.06
C ASP A 99 -8.06 -6.79 7.55
N LYS A 100 -8.79 -7.79 8.03
CA LYS A 100 -9.10 -7.95 9.46
C LYS A 100 -7.83 -8.33 10.20
N LEU A 101 -7.25 -7.37 10.91
CA LEU A 101 -5.98 -7.52 11.61
C LEU A 101 -6.03 -6.82 12.98
N PRO A 102 -5.32 -7.35 13.99
CA PRO A 102 -5.21 -6.67 15.28
C PRO A 102 -4.46 -5.34 15.18
N GLU A 103 -3.44 -5.27 14.30
CA GLU A 103 -2.64 -4.06 14.10
C GLU A 103 -2.05 -4.02 12.70
N VAL A 104 -2.04 -2.83 12.08
CA VAL A 104 -1.42 -2.58 10.79
C VAL A 104 -0.99 -1.13 10.65
N ASP A 105 0.13 -0.89 9.97
CA ASP A 105 0.61 0.43 9.61
C ASP A 105 0.44 0.71 8.12
N ILE A 106 -0.15 1.85 7.80
CA ILE A 106 -0.13 2.44 6.46
C ILE A 106 1.03 3.42 6.42
N THR A 107 2.09 3.11 5.67
CA THR A 107 3.28 3.96 5.56
C THR A 107 3.37 4.62 4.20
N TYR A 108 3.54 5.93 4.19
CA TYR A 108 3.74 6.74 2.98
C TYR A 108 5.23 6.91 2.71
N GLN A 109 5.64 6.74 1.45
CA GLN A 109 7.05 6.91 1.03
C GLN A 109 7.26 8.18 0.20
N TYR A 110 6.44 9.21 0.40
CA TYR A 110 6.69 10.50 -0.23
C TYR A 110 7.93 11.17 0.39
N ARG A 111 8.82 11.68 -0.47
CA ARG A 111 9.98 12.42 0.01
C ARG A 111 9.57 13.67 0.82
N PHE A 112 8.50 14.33 0.38
CA PHE A 112 7.92 15.49 1.05
C PHE A 112 6.42 15.31 1.17
N MET A 113 5.95 15.26 2.40
CA MET A 113 4.55 15.14 2.79
C MET A 113 4.30 16.00 4.01
N ARG A 114 3.15 16.66 4.05
CA ARG A 114 2.71 17.46 5.19
C ARG A 114 1.21 17.39 5.38
N GLN A 115 0.74 17.82 6.56
CA GLN A 115 -0.69 17.89 6.88
C GLN A 115 -1.43 16.56 6.72
N LEU A 116 -0.75 15.44 7.00
CA LEU A 116 -1.40 14.14 7.00
C LEU A 116 -2.43 14.09 8.13
N THR A 117 -3.70 13.91 7.76
CA THR A 117 -4.82 13.84 8.70
C THR A 117 -5.79 12.72 8.32
N ILE A 118 -6.41 12.12 9.32
CA ILE A 118 -7.48 11.14 9.13
C ILE A 118 -8.78 11.92 9.01
N SER A 119 -9.43 11.84 7.85
CA SER A 119 -10.69 12.54 7.58
C SER A 119 -11.92 11.71 8.00
N SER A 120 -11.83 10.38 7.93
CA SER A 120 -12.85 9.46 8.43
C SER A 120 -12.30 8.07 8.66
N LYS A 121 -12.94 7.33 9.58
CA LYS A 121 -12.68 5.89 9.79
C LYS A 121 -13.97 5.16 10.10
N LYS A 122 -14.02 3.87 9.72
CA LYS A 122 -15.15 2.97 9.98
C LYS A 122 -14.61 1.57 10.25
N ASN A 123 -15.15 0.89 11.25
CA ASN A 123 -14.75 -0.47 11.64
C ASN A 123 -13.26 -0.60 12.00
N ILE A 124 -12.71 0.43 12.60
CA ILE A 124 -11.34 0.52 13.11
C ILE A 124 -11.45 1.15 14.49
N GLU A 125 -10.97 0.48 15.52
CA GLU A 125 -11.07 0.99 16.88
C GLU A 125 -10.17 2.20 17.11
N GLU A 126 -8.90 2.07 16.78
CA GLU A 126 -7.90 3.14 16.93
C GLU A 126 -7.21 3.41 15.59
N ALA A 127 -7.03 4.68 15.27
CA ALA A 127 -6.24 5.12 14.12
C ALA A 127 -5.48 6.39 14.52
N VAL A 128 -4.15 6.33 14.45
CA VAL A 128 -3.26 7.40 14.90
C VAL A 128 -2.26 7.74 13.80
N VAL A 129 -2.10 9.04 13.54
CA VAL A 129 -1.07 9.55 12.62
C VAL A 129 0.27 9.63 13.35
N ASN A 130 1.29 9.00 12.80
CA ASN A 130 2.67 9.00 13.27
C ASN A 130 3.60 9.45 12.14
N ASN A 131 3.96 10.73 12.09
CA ASN A 131 4.75 11.30 11.00
C ASN A 131 4.12 11.03 9.61
N GLN A 132 4.74 10.16 8.80
CA GLN A 132 4.25 9.75 7.47
C GLN A 132 3.64 8.35 7.50
N SER A 133 3.11 7.91 8.63
CA SER A 133 2.39 6.65 8.77
C SER A 133 1.11 6.81 9.59
N ILE A 134 0.23 5.84 9.46
CA ILE A 134 -0.98 5.75 10.25
C ILE A 134 -1.02 4.34 10.82
N SER A 135 -1.00 4.27 12.16
CA SER A 135 -1.16 3.01 12.88
C SER A 135 -2.64 2.77 13.13
N LEU A 136 -3.11 1.59 12.75
CA LEU A 136 -4.48 1.14 12.91
C LEU A 136 -4.51 -0.05 13.84
N LYS A 137 -5.49 -0.10 14.78
CA LYS A 137 -5.68 -1.24 15.68
C LYS A 137 -7.11 -1.74 15.65
N ASN A 138 -7.24 -3.05 15.89
CA ASN A 138 -8.50 -3.77 15.98
C ASN A 138 -9.40 -3.49 14.77
N ILE A 139 -8.89 -3.86 13.59
CA ILE A 139 -9.58 -3.73 12.31
C ILE A 139 -10.52 -4.91 12.17
N ILE A 140 -11.80 -4.62 11.94
CA ILE A 140 -12.83 -5.62 11.70
C ILE A 140 -13.35 -5.57 10.25
N ASP A 141 -14.22 -6.50 9.89
CA ASP A 141 -14.72 -6.64 8.52
C ASP A 141 -15.34 -5.35 7.97
N ASN A 142 -15.16 -5.10 6.68
CA ASN A 142 -15.59 -3.88 5.97
C ASN A 142 -15.01 -2.59 6.56
N ALA A 143 -13.78 -2.64 7.02
CA ALA A 143 -13.09 -1.47 7.51
C ALA A 143 -12.72 -0.51 6.38
N GLU A 144 -12.85 0.78 6.69
CA GLU A 144 -12.54 1.87 5.79
C GLU A 144 -11.78 2.97 6.55
N ILE A 145 -10.83 3.62 5.89
CA ILE A 145 -10.18 4.82 6.38
C ILE A 145 -9.93 5.79 5.23
N CYS A 146 -10.22 7.06 5.43
CA CYS A 146 -9.87 8.11 4.50
C CYS A 146 -8.91 9.10 5.16
N ILE A 147 -7.93 9.56 4.39
CA ILE A 147 -6.95 10.56 4.79
C ILE A 147 -6.92 11.71 3.81
N THR A 148 -6.40 12.83 4.28
CA THR A 148 -5.98 13.95 3.45
C THR A 148 -4.54 14.34 3.78
N ALA A 149 -3.81 14.83 2.80
CA ALA A 149 -2.45 15.32 2.94
C ALA A 149 -2.09 16.27 1.81
N GLU A 150 -0.97 16.97 1.94
CA GLU A 150 -0.28 17.59 0.84
C GLU A 150 1.02 16.85 0.56
N VAL A 151 1.30 16.59 -0.72
CA VAL A 151 2.49 15.87 -1.15
C VAL A 151 3.17 16.63 -2.29
N ARG A 152 4.50 16.63 -2.30
CA ARG A 152 5.25 17.27 -3.39
C ARG A 152 5.69 16.20 -4.37
N ILE A 153 4.89 16.02 -5.42
CA ILE A 153 5.03 14.98 -6.44
C ILE A 153 4.81 15.48 -7.86
N PHE A 154 4.67 16.79 -8.04
CA PHE A 154 4.50 17.44 -9.33
C PHE A 154 5.78 18.22 -9.64
N TYR A 155 6.47 17.90 -10.74
CA TYR A 155 7.79 18.40 -11.04
C TYR A 155 7.88 18.87 -12.47
N GLN A 156 8.54 20.01 -12.71
CA GLN A 156 8.91 20.44 -14.04
C GLN A 156 10.12 19.63 -14.54
N ASN A 157 10.03 19.14 -15.76
CA ASN A 157 11.08 18.41 -16.45
C ASN A 157 12.01 19.38 -17.21
N PRO A 158 13.24 18.95 -17.57
CA PRO A 158 14.18 19.78 -18.32
C PRO A 158 13.67 20.25 -19.69
N ASP A 159 12.71 19.52 -20.29
CA ASP A 159 12.08 19.86 -21.57
C ASP A 159 10.88 20.81 -21.43
N GLY A 160 10.61 21.31 -20.23
CA GLY A 160 9.50 22.21 -19.92
C GLY A 160 8.16 21.50 -19.65
N SER A 161 8.08 20.20 -19.83
CA SER A 161 6.89 19.42 -19.42
C SER A 161 6.83 19.25 -17.90
N TYR A 162 5.71 18.74 -17.39
CA TYR A 162 5.51 18.47 -15.99
C TYR A 162 5.14 17.00 -15.76
N SER A 163 5.76 16.38 -14.78
CA SER A 163 5.46 15.01 -14.36
C SER A 163 4.80 14.98 -12.99
N LEU A 164 3.64 14.33 -12.89
CA LEU A 164 3.03 13.90 -11.65
C LEU A 164 3.42 12.45 -11.41
N VAL A 165 4.34 12.21 -10.47
CA VAL A 165 4.84 10.85 -10.14
C VAL A 165 4.19 10.37 -8.86
N ASN A 166 3.48 9.24 -8.92
CA ASN A 166 2.81 8.67 -7.77
C ASN A 166 3.02 7.15 -7.67
N GLY A 167 3.22 6.67 -6.44
CA GLY A 167 3.59 5.29 -6.14
C GLY A 167 4.90 5.20 -5.35
N PRO A 168 5.50 4.01 -5.19
CA PRO A 168 4.96 2.73 -5.64
C PRO A 168 3.74 2.29 -4.83
N TYR A 169 2.69 1.92 -5.51
CA TYR A 169 1.57 1.22 -4.90
C TYR A 169 1.91 -0.26 -4.81
N HIS A 170 1.68 -0.87 -3.67
CA HIS A 170 1.79 -2.32 -3.50
C HIS A 170 1.07 -2.79 -2.23
N ARG A 171 0.62 -4.03 -2.25
CA ARG A 171 0.15 -4.77 -1.10
C ARG A 171 1.10 -5.94 -0.90
N ARG A 172 1.88 -5.89 0.18
CA ARG A 172 2.90 -6.89 0.47
C ARG A 172 2.72 -7.45 1.87
N PHE A 173 2.79 -8.79 1.95
CA PHE A 173 2.94 -9.55 3.18
C PHE A 173 4.34 -10.20 3.24
N LEU A 174 4.60 -11.02 4.27
CA LEU A 174 5.89 -11.69 4.45
C LEU A 174 6.23 -12.62 3.28
N ASP A 175 5.22 -13.23 2.69
CA ASP A 175 5.29 -14.27 1.66
C ASP A 175 5.15 -13.73 0.22
N GLY A 176 4.96 -12.43 0.01
CA GLY A 176 4.94 -11.86 -1.33
C GLY A 176 4.00 -10.69 -1.57
N TYR A 177 3.73 -10.43 -2.85
CA TYR A 177 2.84 -9.36 -3.31
C TYR A 177 1.47 -9.92 -3.67
N TYR A 178 0.44 -9.22 -3.24
CA TYR A 178 -0.96 -9.64 -3.37
C TYR A 178 -1.75 -8.68 -4.25
N PRO A 179 -2.90 -9.13 -4.79
CA PRO A 179 -3.78 -8.27 -5.56
C PRO A 179 -4.14 -7.00 -4.82
N TYR A 180 -4.04 -5.88 -5.53
CA TYR A 180 -4.36 -4.56 -5.03
C TYR A 180 -5.16 -3.80 -6.08
N HIS A 181 -6.31 -3.26 -5.70
CA HIS A 181 -7.12 -2.41 -6.54
C HIS A 181 -6.77 -0.94 -6.27
N VAL A 182 -6.38 -0.22 -7.30
CA VAL A 182 -6.10 1.21 -7.23
C VAL A 182 -6.98 1.95 -8.24
N SER A 183 -7.77 2.88 -7.72
CA SER A 183 -8.42 3.92 -8.52
C SER A 183 -7.73 5.24 -8.23
N LEU A 184 -7.35 5.97 -9.27
CA LEU A 184 -6.68 7.26 -9.17
C LEU A 184 -7.43 8.28 -10.04
N LYS A 185 -7.85 9.39 -9.43
CA LYS A 185 -8.44 10.54 -10.10
C LYS A 185 -7.53 11.74 -9.92
N ILE A 186 -7.13 12.37 -11.01
CA ILE A 186 -6.26 13.54 -11.01
C ILE A 186 -7.01 14.67 -11.64
N PHE A 187 -7.29 15.70 -10.84
CA PHE A 187 -7.87 16.95 -11.31
C PHE A 187 -6.74 17.94 -11.59
N TYR A 188 -6.84 18.65 -12.71
CA TYR A 188 -5.85 19.63 -13.12
C TYR A 188 -6.52 20.83 -13.81
N PRO A 189 -5.93 22.04 -13.76
CA PRO A 189 -6.46 23.23 -14.43
C PRO A 189 -6.22 23.11 -15.95
N GLU A 190 -7.25 22.72 -16.71
CA GLU A 190 -7.17 22.51 -18.16
C GLU A 190 -6.80 23.76 -18.95
N GLN A 191 -7.02 24.96 -18.37
CA GLN A 191 -6.62 26.21 -18.98
C GLN A 191 -5.10 26.43 -18.94
N LEU A 192 -4.40 25.75 -18.01
CA LEU A 192 -2.96 25.89 -17.81
C LEU A 192 -2.18 24.67 -18.27
N LEU A 193 -2.79 23.48 -18.17
CA LEU A 193 -2.14 22.20 -18.39
C LEU A 193 -2.90 21.34 -19.39
N GLN A 194 -2.16 20.72 -20.30
CA GLN A 194 -2.66 19.70 -21.21
C GLN A 194 -2.03 18.36 -20.92
N LEU A 195 -2.84 17.29 -20.82
CA LEU A 195 -2.33 15.93 -20.67
C LEU A 195 -1.61 15.50 -21.96
N VAL A 196 -0.38 15.02 -21.82
CA VAL A 196 0.43 14.49 -22.93
C VAL A 196 0.36 12.97 -22.98
N LYS A 197 0.71 12.30 -21.87
CA LYS A 197 0.75 10.84 -21.79
C LYS A 197 0.73 10.36 -20.34
N THR A 198 0.48 9.06 -20.19
CA THR A 198 0.57 8.34 -18.92
C THR A 198 1.58 7.20 -19.05
N ILE A 199 2.24 6.88 -17.95
CA ILE A 199 3.14 5.74 -17.81
C ILE A 199 2.69 4.95 -16.57
N PRO A 200 2.28 3.69 -16.68
CA PRO A 200 2.10 2.92 -17.93
C PRO A 200 1.02 3.52 -18.85
N PRO A 201 1.07 3.24 -20.17
CA PRO A 201 -0.02 3.57 -21.08
C PRO A 201 -1.23 2.67 -20.82
N SER A 202 -2.41 3.06 -21.34
CA SER A 202 -3.61 2.24 -21.27
C SER A 202 -3.40 0.89 -21.93
N GLN A 203 -3.76 -0.19 -21.24
CA GLN A 203 -3.58 -1.56 -21.65
C GLN A 203 -4.56 -2.48 -20.91
N PRO A 204 -4.70 -3.77 -21.29
CA PRO A 204 -5.52 -4.71 -20.53
C PRO A 204 -5.14 -4.73 -19.05
N GLY A 205 -6.15 -4.58 -18.17
CA GLY A 205 -5.98 -4.47 -16.72
C GLY A 205 -5.53 -3.11 -16.19
N PHE A 206 -5.15 -2.16 -17.07
CA PHE A 206 -4.77 -0.78 -16.71
C PHE A 206 -5.54 0.21 -17.57
N ARG A 207 -6.72 0.61 -17.11
CA ARG A 207 -7.63 1.48 -17.85
C ARG A 207 -7.42 2.94 -17.50
N ILE A 208 -7.30 3.78 -18.53
CA ILE A 208 -7.21 5.23 -18.42
C ILE A 208 -8.41 5.85 -19.10
N LEU A 209 -9.04 6.82 -18.42
CA LEU A 209 -10.10 7.66 -18.95
C LEU A 209 -9.73 9.12 -18.78
N GLN A 210 -9.74 9.86 -19.88
CA GLN A 210 -9.54 11.31 -19.88
C GLN A 210 -10.88 12.00 -20.07
N GLN A 211 -11.16 12.99 -19.24
CA GLN A 211 -12.28 13.92 -19.34
C GLN A 211 -11.71 15.34 -19.27
N HIS A 212 -12.51 16.38 -19.45
CA HIS A 212 -12.02 17.77 -19.50
C HIS A 212 -10.80 18.05 -18.60
N ASN A 213 -11.05 18.30 -17.32
CA ASN A 213 -10.06 18.65 -16.31
C ASN A 213 -9.63 17.46 -15.43
N GLN A 214 -9.87 16.22 -15.89
CA GLN A 214 -9.64 15.01 -15.11
C GLN A 214 -9.02 13.91 -15.95
N VAL A 215 -8.03 13.22 -15.38
CA VAL A 215 -7.60 11.90 -15.83
C VAL A 215 -7.84 10.88 -14.71
N SER A 216 -8.38 9.73 -15.10
CA SER A 216 -8.67 8.64 -14.15
C SER A 216 -7.94 7.38 -14.58
N VAL A 217 -7.39 6.67 -13.60
CA VAL A 217 -6.79 5.34 -13.74
C VAL A 217 -7.59 4.38 -12.87
N ASP A 218 -7.88 3.20 -13.40
CA ASP A 218 -8.49 2.11 -12.64
C ASP A 218 -7.79 0.80 -13.00
N THR A 219 -7.25 0.12 -11.99
CA THR A 219 -6.41 -1.06 -12.19
C THR A 219 -6.44 -1.99 -10.99
N ILE A 220 -6.41 -3.29 -11.27
CA ILE A 220 -6.10 -4.33 -10.29
C ILE A 220 -4.78 -4.97 -10.72
N PHE A 221 -3.85 -5.08 -9.81
CA PHE A 221 -2.51 -5.58 -10.12
C PHE A 221 -1.88 -6.30 -8.92
N GLU A 222 -0.84 -7.05 -9.20
CA GLU A 222 0.13 -7.58 -8.23
C GLU A 222 1.50 -6.98 -8.50
N GLY A 223 2.37 -6.93 -7.47
CA GLY A 223 3.69 -6.33 -7.58
C GLY A 223 3.73 -4.86 -7.19
N ARG A 224 4.54 -4.08 -7.88
CA ARG A 224 4.76 -2.65 -7.60
C ARG A 224 4.34 -1.79 -8.77
N LEU A 225 3.37 -0.92 -8.57
CA LEU A 225 2.91 0.03 -9.58
C LEU A 225 3.40 1.44 -9.26
N ASN A 226 4.16 2.02 -10.18
CA ASN A 226 4.39 3.46 -10.26
C ASN A 226 3.57 4.03 -11.41
N THR A 227 3.03 5.22 -11.21
CA THR A 227 2.33 5.97 -12.24
C THR A 227 3.03 7.30 -12.46
N GLU A 228 3.21 7.68 -13.71
CA GLU A 228 3.66 9.01 -14.10
C GLU A 228 2.68 9.58 -15.12
N ILE A 229 2.16 10.77 -14.84
CA ILE A 229 1.25 11.47 -15.72
C ILE A 229 1.96 12.75 -16.16
N ILE A 230 2.13 12.90 -17.47
CA ILE A 230 2.91 13.98 -18.06
C ILE A 230 1.99 15.01 -18.69
N PHE A 231 2.22 16.27 -18.30
CA PHE A 231 1.50 17.44 -18.79
C PHE A 231 2.46 18.38 -19.49
N THR A 232 1.91 19.21 -20.36
CA THR A 232 2.57 20.41 -20.90
C THR A 232 1.72 21.63 -20.57
N GLU A 233 2.34 22.80 -20.52
CA GLU A 233 1.59 24.03 -20.42
C GLU A 233 0.72 24.23 -21.67
N HIS A 234 -0.46 24.79 -21.46
CA HIS A 234 -1.29 25.20 -22.57
C HIS A 234 -0.60 26.41 -23.24
N PRO A 235 -0.44 26.41 -24.58
CA PRO A 235 0.09 27.60 -25.26
C PRO A 235 -0.81 28.81 -24.92
N GLU A 236 -0.20 29.92 -24.52
CA GLU A 236 -0.93 31.15 -24.30
C GLU A 236 -1.75 31.48 -25.55
N PRO A 237 -3.03 31.86 -25.40
CA PRO A 237 -3.79 32.34 -26.55
C PRO A 237 -3.15 33.63 -27.07
N ASN A 238 -2.68 33.59 -28.32
CA ASN A 238 -2.16 34.77 -29.07
C ASN A 238 -3.22 35.84 -29.19
#